data_00543dafe0f2eb58f9294b050bd2433a
#
_entry.id   00543dafe0f2eb58f9294b050bd2433a
#
_cell.length_a   1.000
_cell.length_b   1.000
_cell.length_c   1.000
_cell.angle_alpha   90.00
_cell.angle_beta   90.00
_cell.angle_gamma   90.00
#
_symmetry.space_group_name_H-M   'P 1'
#
loop_
_entity.id
_entity.type
_entity.pdbx_description
1 polymer ?
#
loop_
_entity_poly.entity_id
_entity_poly.type
_entity_poly.pdbx_seq_one_letter_code
_entity_poly.pdbx_strand_id
1 'polypeptide(L)'
;IKPGEKIGIVGRSGAGKSSLVSLLLRFYDLQKGQITIDGADISKVSQESLRTNIAVVTQDTSLLHRSVRENIMFGRPEASEEEMIDAARRAEAHEFILNLTDSEGRRGYEAHVGERGVTLSGGQRQRIAIARVLLKDAPILILDEATSALDSEVESSIQDSLSELMIGKTVIAIAHRLSTIAAMDRLIVFDQGEIKEQGTHDELIRENGIYTKLWSHQSGGFIGFD
;
A
#
# COMPACT_ATOMS: atom_id res chain seq x y z
N ILE A 1 13.18 7.38 9.95
CA ILE A 1 11.76 7.05 10.21
C ILE A 1 11.73 6.42 11.59
N LYS A 2 10.87 6.90 12.48
CA LYS A 2 10.71 6.34 13.82
C LYS A 2 9.75 5.14 13.78
N PRO A 3 9.88 4.17 14.71
CA PRO A 3 8.89 3.11 14.83
C PRO A 3 7.47 3.70 15.05
N GLY A 4 6.49 3.19 14.28
CA GLY A 4 5.11 3.68 14.31
C GLY A 4 4.86 5.00 13.57
N GLU A 5 5.89 5.65 13.01
CA GLU A 5 5.73 6.89 12.23
C GLU A 5 5.13 6.59 10.85
N LYS A 6 4.19 7.43 10.43
CA LYS A 6 3.57 7.36 9.09
C LYS A 6 4.15 8.46 8.21
N ILE A 7 4.88 8.07 7.17
CA ILE A 7 5.54 9.00 6.26
C ILE A 7 4.89 8.94 4.88
N GLY A 8 4.53 10.11 4.37
CA GLY A 8 4.11 10.29 2.99
C GLY A 8 5.25 10.74 2.08
N ILE A 9 5.49 10.02 0.99
CA ILE A 9 6.44 10.41 -0.05
C ILE A 9 5.67 11.05 -1.18
N VAL A 10 5.96 12.32 -1.45
CA VAL A 10 5.31 13.14 -2.45
C VAL A 10 6.32 13.57 -3.51
N GLY A 11 5.92 13.70 -4.75
CA GLY A 11 6.80 14.16 -5.82
C GLY A 11 6.22 13.86 -7.20
N ARG A 12 6.74 14.54 -8.22
CA ARG A 12 6.32 14.35 -9.62
C ARG A 12 6.57 12.91 -10.09
N SER A 13 5.91 12.53 -11.18
CA SER A 13 6.25 11.28 -11.87
C SER A 13 7.72 11.32 -12.29
N GLY A 14 8.44 10.21 -12.11
CA GLY A 14 9.87 10.15 -12.39
C GLY A 14 10.79 10.71 -11.30
N ALA A 15 10.27 11.23 -10.17
CA ALA A 15 11.09 11.77 -9.08
C ALA A 15 11.93 10.73 -8.31
N GLY A 16 11.71 9.41 -8.54
CA GLY A 16 12.46 8.34 -7.89
C GLY A 16 11.71 7.60 -6.78
N LYS A 17 10.41 7.88 -6.56
CA LYS A 17 9.61 7.27 -5.49
C LYS A 17 9.55 5.75 -5.56
N SER A 18 9.23 5.19 -6.72
CA SER A 18 9.17 3.73 -6.94
C SER A 18 10.55 3.08 -6.87
N SER A 19 11.61 3.80 -7.25
CA SER A 19 12.99 3.34 -7.07
C SER A 19 13.33 3.18 -5.60
N LEU A 20 12.89 4.12 -4.74
CA LEU A 20 13.08 4.00 -3.30
C LEU A 20 12.39 2.76 -2.73
N VAL A 21 11.14 2.47 -3.14
CA VAL A 21 10.44 1.25 -2.72
C VAL A 21 11.19 0.00 -3.17
N SER A 22 11.68 -0.01 -4.40
CA SER A 22 12.46 -1.13 -4.94
C SER A 22 13.75 -1.37 -4.17
N LEU A 23 14.41 -0.32 -3.68
CA LEU A 23 15.59 -0.40 -2.83
C LEU A 23 15.26 -0.87 -1.41
N LEU A 24 14.15 -0.41 -0.82
CA LEU A 24 13.66 -0.86 0.48
C LEU A 24 13.33 -2.36 0.48
N LEU A 25 12.74 -2.85 -0.61
CA LEU A 25 12.43 -4.29 -0.81
C LEU A 25 13.63 -5.11 -1.28
N ARG A 26 14.77 -4.43 -1.48
CA ARG A 26 16.00 -5.03 -1.99
C ARG A 26 15.78 -5.82 -3.29
N PHE A 27 15.06 -5.22 -4.25
CA PHE A 27 15.03 -5.69 -5.62
C PHE A 27 16.33 -5.31 -6.35
N TYR A 28 17.01 -4.27 -5.86
CA TYR A 28 18.32 -3.81 -6.31
C TYR A 28 19.19 -3.49 -5.09
N ASP A 29 20.48 -3.77 -5.18
CA ASP A 29 21.45 -3.36 -4.15
C ASP A 29 21.88 -1.90 -4.37
N LEU A 30 22.24 -1.22 -3.27
CA LEU A 30 22.74 0.13 -3.31
C LEU A 30 24.15 0.18 -3.90
N GLN A 31 24.41 1.17 -4.75
CA GLN A 31 25.76 1.45 -5.24
C GLN A 31 26.60 2.19 -4.18
N LYS A 32 25.97 3.04 -3.37
CA LYS A 32 26.61 3.81 -2.28
C LYS A 32 25.60 4.03 -1.15
N GLY A 33 26.12 4.24 0.07
CA GLY A 33 25.29 4.42 1.27
C GLY A 33 24.80 3.11 1.85
N GLN A 34 23.83 3.19 2.75
CA GLN A 34 23.23 2.02 3.40
C GLN A 34 21.78 2.30 3.77
N ILE A 35 20.96 1.27 3.82
CA ILE A 35 19.62 1.30 4.42
C ILE A 35 19.65 0.39 5.63
N THR A 36 19.18 0.88 6.78
CA THR A 36 19.08 0.09 7.99
C THR A 36 17.65 0.02 8.49
N ILE A 37 17.25 -1.14 9.02
CA ILE A 37 16.00 -1.38 9.73
C ILE A 37 16.39 -1.87 11.12
N ASP A 38 15.97 -1.17 12.17
CA ASP A 38 16.32 -1.44 13.58
C ASP A 38 17.83 -1.64 13.80
N GLY A 39 18.64 -0.81 13.11
CA GLY A 39 20.10 -0.85 13.15
C GLY A 39 20.75 -1.95 12.30
N ALA A 40 20.00 -2.88 11.74
CA ALA A 40 20.51 -3.90 10.86
C ALA A 40 20.56 -3.40 9.40
N ASP A 41 21.73 -3.51 8.76
CA ASP A 41 21.91 -3.20 7.34
C ASP A 41 21.17 -4.24 6.48
N ILE A 42 20.21 -3.78 5.66
CA ILE A 42 19.37 -4.67 4.84
C ILE A 42 20.18 -5.48 3.83
N SER A 43 21.38 -5.03 3.45
CA SER A 43 22.27 -5.76 2.55
C SER A 43 22.87 -7.02 3.19
N LYS A 44 22.91 -7.09 4.53
CA LYS A 44 23.52 -8.15 5.33
C LYS A 44 22.53 -9.19 5.86
N VAL A 45 21.24 -8.96 5.69
CA VAL A 45 20.18 -9.92 6.09
C VAL A 45 19.69 -10.68 4.87
N SER A 46 19.01 -11.82 5.07
CA SER A 46 18.39 -12.54 3.94
C SER A 46 17.21 -11.73 3.38
N GLN A 47 16.95 -11.82 2.08
CA GLN A 47 15.80 -11.18 1.45
C GLN A 47 14.47 -11.69 2.03
N GLU A 48 14.43 -12.97 2.42
CA GLU A 48 13.27 -13.58 3.06
C GLU A 48 12.98 -12.89 4.40
N SER A 49 13.98 -12.80 5.30
CA SER A 49 13.84 -12.11 6.58
C SER A 49 13.42 -10.65 6.42
N LEU A 50 14.03 -9.93 5.46
CA LEU A 50 13.66 -8.55 5.16
C LEU A 50 12.19 -8.44 4.73
N ARG A 51 11.80 -9.24 3.73
CA ARG A 51 10.47 -9.15 3.12
C ARG A 51 9.36 -9.70 4.02
N THR A 52 9.66 -10.60 4.96
CA THR A 52 8.70 -11.03 5.99
C THR A 52 8.26 -9.85 6.85
N ASN A 53 9.16 -8.91 7.15
CA ASN A 53 8.89 -7.75 7.99
C ASN A 53 8.31 -6.54 7.23
N ILE A 54 8.13 -6.64 5.93
CA ILE A 54 7.57 -5.55 5.09
C ILE A 54 6.35 -6.06 4.34
N ALA A 55 5.21 -5.44 4.53
CA ALA A 55 4.02 -5.64 3.71
C ALA A 55 3.89 -4.51 2.68
N VAL A 56 3.38 -4.83 1.50
CA VAL A 56 3.23 -3.87 0.40
C VAL A 56 1.83 -3.96 -0.18
N VAL A 57 1.15 -2.83 -0.28
CA VAL A 57 -0.05 -2.66 -1.10
C VAL A 57 0.37 -1.86 -2.34
N THR A 58 0.29 -2.49 -3.51
CA THR A 58 0.67 -1.87 -4.79
C THR A 58 -0.55 -1.31 -5.51
N GLN A 59 -0.32 -0.36 -6.41
CA GLN A 59 -1.32 0.17 -7.33
C GLN A 59 -1.89 -0.94 -8.23
N ASP A 60 -1.00 -1.75 -8.81
CA ASP A 60 -1.40 -2.93 -9.57
C ASP A 60 -1.67 -4.08 -8.60
N THR A 61 -2.96 -4.33 -8.36
CA THR A 61 -3.44 -5.41 -7.52
C THR A 61 -3.54 -6.70 -8.31
N SER A 62 -2.45 -7.12 -8.93
CA SER A 62 -2.41 -8.41 -9.62
C SER A 62 -2.55 -9.56 -8.61
N LEU A 63 -3.50 -10.42 -8.88
CA LEU A 63 -3.72 -11.65 -8.13
C LEU A 63 -3.03 -12.81 -8.85
N LEU A 64 -2.58 -13.78 -8.08
CA LEU A 64 -2.09 -15.04 -8.61
C LEU A 64 -3.23 -15.80 -9.30
N HIS A 65 -2.96 -16.46 -10.40
CA HIS A 65 -3.93 -17.33 -11.09
C HIS A 65 -4.16 -18.62 -10.28
N ARG A 66 -4.75 -18.46 -9.12
CA ARG A 66 -5.02 -19.50 -8.11
C ARG A 66 -6.33 -19.21 -7.40
N SER A 67 -6.69 -20.02 -6.40
CA SER A 67 -7.87 -19.77 -5.58
C SER A 67 -7.77 -18.45 -4.80
N VAL A 68 -8.93 -17.90 -4.39
CA VAL A 68 -8.97 -16.73 -3.51
C VAL A 68 -8.25 -17.03 -2.18
N ARG A 69 -8.45 -18.25 -1.64
CA ARG A 69 -7.74 -18.75 -0.45
C ARG A 69 -6.22 -18.60 -0.60
N GLU A 70 -5.65 -19.18 -1.66
CA GLU A 70 -4.21 -19.14 -1.90
C GLU A 70 -3.70 -17.70 -2.11
N ASN A 71 -4.51 -16.84 -2.70
CA ASN A 71 -4.18 -15.43 -2.86
C ASN A 71 -4.06 -14.69 -1.52
N ILE A 72 -4.96 -14.93 -0.58
CA ILE A 72 -4.93 -14.30 0.75
C ILE A 72 -3.81 -14.92 1.59
N MET A 73 -3.73 -16.24 1.63
CA MET A 73 -2.73 -16.99 2.41
C MET A 73 -1.31 -16.81 1.88
N PHE A 74 -1.12 -16.27 0.68
CA PHE A 74 0.22 -15.92 0.18
C PHE A 74 0.95 -14.93 1.11
N GLY A 75 0.23 -14.13 1.89
CA GLY A 75 0.81 -13.23 2.91
C GLY A 75 1.45 -13.99 4.08
N ARG A 76 0.81 -15.08 4.52
CA ARG A 76 1.27 -15.96 5.62
C ARG A 76 0.72 -17.37 5.38
N PRO A 77 1.48 -18.25 4.71
CA PRO A 77 0.99 -19.59 4.30
C PRO A 77 0.60 -20.51 5.45
N GLU A 78 1.18 -20.32 6.63
CA GLU A 78 0.93 -21.09 7.86
C GLU A 78 -0.27 -20.58 8.69
N ALA A 79 -0.95 -19.52 8.22
CA ALA A 79 -2.11 -18.99 8.93
C ALA A 79 -3.27 -19.99 8.95
N SER A 80 -4.08 -19.94 9.99
CA SER A 80 -5.29 -20.74 10.07
C SER A 80 -6.38 -20.22 9.12
N GLU A 81 -7.38 -21.05 8.86
CA GLU A 81 -8.54 -20.64 8.09
C GLU A 81 -9.32 -19.52 8.77
N GLU A 82 -9.41 -19.53 10.09
CA GLU A 82 -10.08 -18.51 10.88
C GLU A 82 -9.38 -17.15 10.74
N GLU A 83 -8.05 -17.11 10.81
CA GLU A 83 -7.24 -15.91 10.60
C GLU A 83 -7.40 -15.36 9.18
N MET A 84 -7.44 -16.25 8.18
CA MET A 84 -7.67 -15.86 6.79
C MET A 84 -9.06 -15.23 6.59
N ILE A 85 -10.11 -15.83 7.18
CA ILE A 85 -11.48 -15.30 7.10
C ILE A 85 -11.59 -13.98 7.84
N ASP A 86 -10.96 -13.84 9.00
CA ASP A 86 -10.90 -12.57 9.74
C ASP A 86 -10.24 -11.46 8.92
N ALA A 87 -9.10 -11.74 8.32
CA ALA A 87 -8.43 -10.79 7.43
C ALA A 87 -9.31 -10.41 6.23
N ALA A 88 -10.07 -11.36 5.67
CA ALA A 88 -11.01 -11.09 4.59
C ALA A 88 -12.20 -10.24 5.04
N ARG A 89 -12.71 -10.41 6.26
CA ARG A 89 -13.77 -9.57 6.85
C ARG A 89 -13.29 -8.14 7.07
N ARG A 90 -12.14 -7.95 7.66
CA ARG A 90 -11.51 -6.64 7.90
C ARG A 90 -11.20 -5.90 6.60
N ALA A 91 -10.92 -6.62 5.52
CA ALA A 91 -10.77 -6.07 4.17
C ALA A 91 -12.11 -5.89 3.44
N GLU A 92 -13.26 -6.12 4.09
CA GLU A 92 -14.59 -6.12 3.47
C GLU A 92 -14.69 -7.02 2.22
N ALA A 93 -13.93 -8.10 2.21
CA ALA A 93 -13.88 -9.04 1.09
C ALA A 93 -14.77 -10.27 1.31
N HIS A 94 -15.05 -10.65 2.56
CA HIS A 94 -15.70 -11.90 2.90
C HIS A 94 -17.04 -12.13 2.18
N GLU A 95 -17.93 -11.14 2.23
CA GLU A 95 -19.29 -11.26 1.71
C GLU A 95 -19.33 -11.50 0.19
N PHE A 96 -18.53 -10.74 -0.58
CA PHE A 96 -18.51 -10.96 -2.01
C PHE A 96 -17.78 -12.27 -2.38
N ILE A 97 -16.74 -12.65 -1.60
CA ILE A 97 -16.01 -13.91 -1.83
C ILE A 97 -16.97 -15.09 -1.74
N LEU A 98 -17.87 -15.15 -0.74
CA LEU A 98 -18.84 -16.25 -0.60
C LEU A 98 -19.75 -16.42 -1.81
N ASN A 99 -20.00 -15.36 -2.58
CA ASN A 99 -20.84 -15.35 -3.76
C ASN A 99 -20.09 -15.68 -5.07
N LEU A 100 -18.77 -15.87 -5.02
CA LEU A 100 -17.99 -16.21 -6.20
C LEU A 100 -18.26 -17.65 -6.64
N THR A 101 -18.33 -17.85 -7.94
CA THR A 101 -18.33 -19.18 -8.58
C THR A 101 -17.54 -19.08 -9.88
N ASP A 102 -16.53 -19.91 -10.05
CA ASP A 102 -15.73 -19.94 -11.28
C ASP A 102 -16.33 -20.87 -12.37
N SER A 103 -15.69 -20.91 -13.52
CA SER A 103 -16.13 -21.68 -14.68
C SER A 103 -16.09 -23.21 -14.45
N GLU A 104 -15.38 -23.69 -13.45
CA GLU A 104 -15.29 -25.10 -13.06
C GLU A 104 -16.26 -25.44 -11.91
N GLY A 105 -17.06 -24.45 -11.43
CA GLY A 105 -18.04 -24.64 -10.38
C GLY A 105 -17.47 -24.58 -8.96
N ARG A 106 -16.18 -24.20 -8.78
CA ARG A 106 -15.59 -23.97 -7.46
C ARG A 106 -16.17 -22.67 -6.88
N ARG A 107 -16.43 -22.65 -5.58
CA ARG A 107 -17.19 -21.58 -4.93
C ARG A 107 -16.39 -20.92 -3.79
N GLY A 108 -16.74 -19.66 -3.51
CA GLY A 108 -16.23 -18.93 -2.36
C GLY A 108 -14.71 -18.80 -2.41
N TYR A 109 -14.07 -19.13 -1.31
CA TYR A 109 -12.61 -19.08 -1.20
C TYR A 109 -11.87 -20.05 -2.13
N GLU A 110 -12.53 -21.11 -2.60
CA GLU A 110 -11.94 -22.08 -3.53
C GLU A 110 -12.11 -21.66 -5.00
N ALA A 111 -12.90 -20.60 -5.28
CA ALA A 111 -13.00 -20.06 -6.63
C ALA A 111 -11.63 -19.55 -7.10
N HIS A 112 -11.22 -19.95 -8.29
CA HIS A 112 -9.98 -19.47 -8.90
C HIS A 112 -10.19 -18.11 -9.55
N VAL A 113 -9.16 -17.27 -9.50
CA VAL A 113 -9.12 -15.95 -10.15
C VAL A 113 -8.13 -15.96 -11.32
N GLY A 114 -8.34 -15.11 -12.32
CA GLY A 114 -7.48 -14.99 -13.50
C GLY A 114 -8.20 -15.31 -14.81
N GLU A 115 -7.44 -15.50 -15.91
CA GLU A 115 -7.98 -15.61 -17.28
C GLU A 115 -9.04 -16.72 -17.49
N ARG A 116 -8.97 -17.81 -16.72
CA ARG A 116 -9.93 -18.93 -16.74
C ARG A 116 -10.77 -19.02 -15.47
N GLY A 117 -10.65 -18.05 -14.58
CA GLY A 117 -11.34 -17.99 -13.30
C GLY A 117 -12.43 -16.93 -13.28
N VAL A 118 -12.76 -16.49 -12.07
CA VAL A 118 -13.70 -15.39 -11.85
C VAL A 118 -13.09 -14.06 -12.30
N THR A 119 -13.89 -13.30 -13.04
CA THR A 119 -13.55 -11.91 -13.35
C THR A 119 -13.93 -11.04 -12.15
N LEU A 120 -12.94 -10.47 -11.48
CA LEU A 120 -13.13 -9.57 -10.35
C LEU A 120 -13.07 -8.11 -10.81
N SER A 121 -13.86 -7.24 -10.16
CA SER A 121 -13.72 -5.80 -10.32
C SER A 121 -12.39 -5.29 -9.74
N GLY A 122 -11.96 -4.08 -10.09
CA GLY A 122 -10.77 -3.45 -9.52
C GLY A 122 -10.81 -3.41 -7.99
N GLY A 123 -11.94 -2.97 -7.42
CA GLY A 123 -12.14 -2.91 -5.97
C GLY A 123 -12.17 -4.28 -5.29
N GLN A 124 -12.72 -5.32 -5.94
CA GLN A 124 -12.66 -6.69 -5.41
C GLN A 124 -11.23 -7.23 -5.37
N ARG A 125 -10.45 -7.02 -6.44
CA ARG A 125 -9.02 -7.39 -6.44
C ARG A 125 -8.26 -6.68 -5.34
N GLN A 126 -8.50 -5.39 -5.15
CA GLN A 126 -7.83 -4.60 -4.13
C GLN A 126 -8.16 -5.07 -2.71
N ARG A 127 -9.44 -5.37 -2.42
CA ARG A 127 -9.82 -5.91 -1.10
C ARG A 127 -9.19 -7.27 -0.82
N ILE A 128 -9.05 -8.15 -1.80
CA ILE A 128 -8.30 -9.41 -1.65
C ILE A 128 -6.80 -9.13 -1.37
N ALA A 129 -6.20 -8.15 -2.06
CA ALA A 129 -4.82 -7.75 -1.80
C ALA A 129 -4.64 -7.14 -0.41
N ILE A 130 -5.59 -6.34 0.07
CA ILE A 130 -5.60 -5.81 1.44
C ILE A 130 -5.73 -6.95 2.46
N ALA A 131 -6.63 -7.92 2.24
CA ALA A 131 -6.76 -9.10 3.10
C ALA A 131 -5.45 -9.88 3.22
N ARG A 132 -4.71 -10.05 2.12
CA ARG A 132 -3.36 -10.64 2.10
C ARG A 132 -2.40 -9.89 3.02
N VAL A 133 -2.42 -8.56 2.99
CA VAL A 133 -1.53 -7.70 3.78
C VAL A 133 -1.95 -7.68 5.25
N LEU A 134 -3.26 -7.67 5.54
CA LEU A 134 -3.78 -7.82 6.91
C LEU A 134 -3.37 -9.15 7.53
N LEU A 135 -3.49 -10.25 6.77
CA LEU A 135 -3.09 -11.58 7.23
C LEU A 135 -1.58 -11.68 7.48
N LYS A 136 -0.77 -11.02 6.66
CA LYS A 136 0.68 -10.97 6.82
C LYS A 136 1.11 -10.27 8.10
N ASP A 137 0.40 -9.23 8.51
CA ASP A 137 0.61 -8.44 9.73
C ASP A 137 2.04 -7.97 9.99
N ALA A 138 2.76 -7.58 8.93
CA ALA A 138 4.13 -7.10 9.03
C ALA A 138 4.22 -5.73 9.74
N PRO A 139 5.29 -5.45 10.51
CA PRO A 139 5.45 -4.19 11.26
C PRO A 139 5.71 -2.97 10.37
N ILE A 140 6.20 -3.16 9.16
CA ILE A 140 6.45 -2.10 8.18
C ILE A 140 5.46 -2.26 7.03
N LEU A 141 4.76 -1.17 6.69
CA LEU A 141 3.79 -1.13 5.61
C LEU A 141 4.24 -0.13 4.55
N ILE A 142 4.29 -0.56 3.30
CA ILE A 142 4.48 0.29 2.14
C ILE A 142 3.16 0.35 1.37
N LEU A 143 2.66 1.58 1.14
CA LEU A 143 1.48 1.85 0.33
C LEU A 143 1.92 2.55 -0.94
N ASP A 144 1.75 1.91 -2.10
CA ASP A 144 2.07 2.49 -3.41
C ASP A 144 0.78 2.72 -4.20
N GLU A 145 0.29 3.96 -4.20
CA GLU A 145 -0.92 4.42 -4.92
C GLU A 145 -2.17 3.53 -4.71
N ALA A 146 -2.39 3.02 -3.52
CA ALA A 146 -3.36 1.97 -3.22
C ALA A 146 -4.83 2.24 -3.62
N THR A 147 -5.18 3.40 -4.21
CA THR A 147 -6.61 3.78 -4.45
C THR A 147 -6.89 4.44 -5.79
N SER A 148 -6.01 4.40 -6.78
CA SER A 148 -6.04 5.30 -7.96
C SER A 148 -7.14 5.08 -9.02
N ALA A 149 -8.04 4.07 -8.92
CA ALA A 149 -8.97 3.73 -10.01
C ALA A 149 -10.32 3.15 -9.55
N LEU A 150 -10.94 3.69 -8.50
CA LEU A 150 -12.14 3.09 -7.90
C LEU A 150 -13.33 4.05 -7.90
N ASP A 151 -14.56 3.50 -7.95
CA ASP A 151 -15.81 4.23 -7.75
C ASP A 151 -15.89 4.76 -6.30
N SER A 152 -16.52 5.91 -6.10
CA SER A 152 -16.50 6.67 -4.83
C SER A 152 -16.96 5.88 -3.59
N GLU A 153 -17.95 4.98 -3.72
CA GLU A 153 -18.42 4.17 -2.59
C GLU A 153 -17.41 3.08 -2.20
N VAL A 154 -16.84 2.41 -3.20
CA VAL A 154 -15.79 1.39 -3.02
C VAL A 154 -14.51 2.04 -2.47
N GLU A 155 -14.25 3.30 -2.84
CA GLU A 155 -13.11 4.05 -2.35
C GLU A 155 -13.17 4.31 -0.85
N SER A 156 -14.33 4.71 -0.32
CA SER A 156 -14.51 4.95 1.12
C SER A 156 -14.22 3.70 1.95
N SER A 157 -14.80 2.57 1.56
CA SER A 157 -14.60 1.27 2.21
C SER A 157 -13.13 0.83 2.22
N ILE A 158 -12.42 1.04 1.11
CA ILE A 158 -11.00 0.73 1.01
C ILE A 158 -10.15 1.68 1.87
N GLN A 159 -10.51 2.95 1.97
CA GLN A 159 -9.86 3.93 2.85
C GLN A 159 -9.96 3.52 4.33
N ASP A 160 -11.13 3.04 4.76
CA ASP A 160 -11.34 2.56 6.12
C ASP A 160 -10.47 1.34 6.40
N SER A 161 -10.44 0.37 5.50
CA SER A 161 -9.57 -0.82 5.60
C SER A 161 -8.07 -0.45 5.60
N LEU A 162 -7.64 0.54 4.80
CA LEU A 162 -6.27 1.03 4.80
C LEU A 162 -5.93 1.76 6.09
N SER A 163 -6.86 2.53 6.65
CA SER A 163 -6.69 3.23 7.92
C SER A 163 -6.49 2.24 9.06
N GLU A 164 -7.28 1.17 9.10
CA GLU A 164 -7.11 0.06 10.05
C GLU A 164 -5.75 -0.63 9.88
N LEU A 165 -5.36 -0.90 8.64
CA LEU A 165 -4.08 -1.55 8.32
C LEU A 165 -2.87 -0.75 8.83
N MET A 166 -2.96 0.58 8.89
CA MET A 166 -1.88 1.46 9.35
C MET A 166 -1.74 1.53 10.88
N ILE A 167 -2.70 1.02 11.65
CA ILE A 167 -2.66 1.11 13.12
C ILE A 167 -1.46 0.34 13.68
N GLY A 168 -0.65 1.03 14.49
CA GLY A 168 0.51 0.43 15.18
C GLY A 168 1.69 0.07 14.29
N LYS A 169 1.68 0.44 13.00
CA LYS A 169 2.73 0.10 12.04
C LYS A 169 3.56 1.33 11.64
N THR A 170 4.79 1.08 11.23
CA THR A 170 5.60 2.08 10.52
C THR A 170 5.15 2.09 9.07
N VAL A 171 4.70 3.25 8.57
CA VAL A 171 4.09 3.36 7.25
C VAL A 171 4.94 4.25 6.33
N ILE A 172 5.16 3.79 5.12
CA ILE A 172 5.73 4.56 4.02
C ILE A 172 4.71 4.57 2.88
N ALA A 173 4.03 5.70 2.68
CA ALA A 173 3.03 5.83 1.63
C ALA A 173 3.57 6.69 0.47
N ILE A 174 3.53 6.16 -0.75
CA ILE A 174 3.66 6.97 -1.95
C ILE A 174 2.29 7.62 -2.17
N ALA A 175 2.22 8.90 -1.82
CA ALA A 175 0.97 9.61 -1.75
C ALA A 175 0.68 10.34 -3.08
N HIS A 176 -0.40 9.92 -3.73
CA HIS A 176 -0.97 10.59 -4.90
C HIS A 176 -2.35 11.19 -4.63
N ARG A 177 -2.94 10.92 -3.45
CA ARG A 177 -4.25 11.45 -3.05
C ARG A 177 -4.16 12.27 -1.77
N LEU A 178 -4.97 13.31 -1.72
CA LEU A 178 -5.06 14.23 -0.58
C LEU A 178 -5.43 13.53 0.73
N SER A 179 -6.35 12.55 0.66
CA SER A 179 -6.78 11.75 1.82
C SER A 179 -5.62 10.94 2.43
N THR A 180 -4.77 10.37 1.59
CA THR A 180 -3.58 9.63 2.06
C THR A 180 -2.58 10.58 2.71
N ILE A 181 -2.36 11.77 2.12
CA ILE A 181 -1.44 12.79 2.65
C ILE A 181 -1.90 13.27 4.03
N ALA A 182 -3.20 13.50 4.21
CA ALA A 182 -3.77 14.00 5.46
C ALA A 182 -3.61 13.01 6.64
N ALA A 183 -3.44 11.72 6.36
CA ALA A 183 -3.25 10.68 7.38
C ALA A 183 -1.79 10.47 7.80
N MET A 184 -0.84 11.21 7.21
CA MET A 184 0.60 11.05 7.46
C MET A 184 1.08 12.02 8.54
N ASP A 185 1.98 11.53 9.41
CA ASP A 185 2.61 12.35 10.46
C ASP A 185 3.62 13.32 9.85
N ARG A 186 4.30 12.93 8.78
CA ARG A 186 5.31 13.72 8.08
C ARG A 186 5.33 13.40 6.60
N LEU A 187 5.66 14.41 5.81
CA LEU A 187 5.81 14.31 4.36
C LEU A 187 7.26 14.53 3.95
N ILE A 188 7.69 13.83 2.93
CA ILE A 188 9.00 13.98 2.29
C ILE A 188 8.75 14.26 0.81
N VAL A 189 9.22 15.40 0.34
CA VAL A 189 9.09 15.81 -1.06
C VAL A 189 10.34 15.41 -1.82
N PHE A 190 10.12 14.52 -2.80
CA PHE A 190 11.15 14.05 -3.72
C PHE A 190 11.09 14.81 -5.04
N ASP A 191 12.24 15.26 -5.49
CA ASP A 191 12.42 15.79 -6.84
C ASP A 191 13.81 15.41 -7.36
N GLN A 192 13.87 14.86 -8.57
CA GLN A 192 15.12 14.42 -9.23
C GLN A 192 16.00 13.48 -8.39
N GLY A 193 15.38 12.58 -7.63
CA GLY A 193 16.09 11.60 -6.78
C GLY A 193 16.60 12.17 -5.46
N GLU A 194 16.30 13.41 -5.11
CA GLU A 194 16.71 14.07 -3.88
C GLU A 194 15.53 14.48 -3.01
N ILE A 195 15.75 14.54 -1.70
CA ILE A 195 14.80 15.13 -0.75
C ILE A 195 14.96 16.64 -0.84
N LYS A 196 13.90 17.34 -1.26
CA LYS A 196 13.89 18.81 -1.36
C LYS A 196 13.23 19.49 -0.17
N GLU A 197 12.14 18.90 0.33
CA GLU A 197 11.38 19.45 1.46
C GLU A 197 10.96 18.29 2.38
N GLN A 198 10.79 18.57 3.66
CA GLN A 198 10.21 17.64 4.62
C GLN A 198 9.55 18.38 5.78
N GLY A 199 8.39 17.93 6.22
CA GLY A 199 7.64 18.54 7.30
C GLY A 199 6.22 17.97 7.38
N THR A 200 5.40 18.49 8.26
CA THR A 200 3.96 18.24 8.28
C THR A 200 3.28 18.92 7.09
N HIS A 201 2.05 18.53 6.82
CA HIS A 201 1.23 19.17 5.77
C HIS A 201 1.19 20.70 5.96
N ASP A 202 0.87 21.16 7.19
CA ASP A 202 0.71 22.57 7.49
C ASP A 202 2.01 23.37 7.38
N GLU A 203 3.14 22.78 7.76
CA GLU A 203 4.47 23.39 7.63
C GLU A 203 4.79 23.60 6.15
N LEU A 204 4.66 22.56 5.34
CA LEU A 204 4.99 22.61 3.92
C LEU A 204 4.07 23.54 3.10
N ILE A 205 2.79 23.66 3.49
CA ILE A 205 1.88 24.65 2.87
C ILE A 205 2.37 26.08 3.16
N ARG A 206 2.80 26.37 4.41
CA ARG A 206 3.28 27.71 4.79
C ARG A 206 4.60 28.08 4.09
N GLU A 207 5.46 27.11 3.84
CA GLU A 207 6.74 27.30 3.13
C GLU A 207 6.54 27.70 1.66
N ASN A 208 5.34 27.50 1.10
CA ASN A 208 4.99 27.84 -0.29
C ASN A 208 5.99 27.30 -1.34
N GLY A 209 6.47 26.09 -1.11
CA GLY A 209 7.52 25.43 -1.89
C GLY A 209 7.00 24.53 -3.01
N ILE A 210 7.74 23.43 -3.26
CA ILE A 210 7.37 22.41 -4.25
C ILE A 210 6.09 21.69 -3.83
N TYR A 211 5.97 21.38 -2.52
CA TYR A 211 4.79 20.72 -1.98
C TYR A 211 3.51 21.51 -2.26
N THR A 212 3.50 22.79 -1.95
CA THR A 212 2.33 23.66 -2.15
C THR A 212 1.88 23.67 -3.61
N LYS A 213 2.84 23.71 -4.55
CA LYS A 213 2.54 23.63 -5.98
C LYS A 213 1.93 22.29 -6.39
N LEU A 214 2.43 21.17 -5.84
CA LEU A 214 1.87 19.84 -6.09
C LEU A 214 0.47 19.71 -5.50
N TRP A 215 0.27 20.22 -4.29
CA TRP A 215 -1.01 20.23 -3.61
C TRP A 215 -2.06 21.04 -4.37
N SER A 216 -1.76 22.26 -4.81
CA SER A 216 -2.68 23.11 -5.55
C SER A 216 -3.11 22.48 -6.89
N HIS A 217 -2.25 21.75 -7.55
CA HIS A 217 -2.60 21.01 -8.77
C HIS A 217 -3.56 19.83 -8.52
N GLN A 218 -3.46 19.17 -7.37
CA GLN A 218 -4.33 18.05 -7.02
C GLN A 218 -5.67 18.47 -6.43
N SER A 219 -5.71 19.57 -5.67
CA SER A 219 -6.94 20.11 -5.07
C SER A 219 -7.86 20.82 -6.08
N GLY A 220 -7.51 20.81 -7.38
CA GLY A 220 -8.40 21.30 -8.44
C GLY A 220 -8.65 22.81 -8.42
N GLY A 221 -7.74 23.61 -7.88
CA GLY A 221 -7.85 25.07 -7.92
C GLY A 221 -9.00 25.67 -7.08
N PHE A 222 -9.53 24.94 -6.10
CA PHE A 222 -10.59 25.40 -5.21
C PHE A 222 -10.10 26.31 -4.08
N ILE A 223 -8.84 26.65 -4.03
CA ILE A 223 -8.35 27.71 -3.14
C ILE A 223 -8.27 28.98 -3.97
N GLY A 224 -9.37 29.74 -3.97
CA GLY A 224 -9.35 31.13 -4.39
C GLY A 224 -8.39 31.87 -3.47
N PHE A 225 -7.37 32.46 -4.01
CA PHE A 225 -6.59 33.47 -3.32
C PHE A 225 -7.44 34.73 -3.28
N ASP A 226 -8.03 35.05 -2.12
CA ASP A 226 -8.42 36.41 -1.75
C ASP A 226 -7.21 37.13 -1.16
#